data_24c6dbbe48033985669ba390f6014258
#
_entry.id   24c6dbbe48033985669ba390f6014258
#
_cell.length_a   1.000
_cell.length_b   1.000
_cell.length_c   1.000
_cell.angle_alpha   90.00
_cell.angle_beta   90.00
_cell.angle_gamma   90.00
#
_symmetry.space_group_name_H-M   'P 1'
#
loop_
_entity.id
_entity.type
_entity.pdbx_description
1 polymer ?
#
loop_
_entity_poly.entity_id
_entity_poly.type
_entity_poly.pdbx_seq_one_letter_code
_entity_poly.pdbx_strand_id
1 'polypeptide(L)'
;PIPQTIEILENSKIKVKESSFNKLKKIEYNPCIVILIEGKTRADSLEEDFGQNFSSGNISWIADNNKKRISERNNFFTVQCSSDFSQLNIDKNYDEIASLIDKDLRNIFTDEYKILSNHKWRYSTPKTFYKNELSIDVGKNIFIGICGDAFTNGKFDGAVKSGINIVTKYLDRYR
;
A
#
# COMPACT_ATOMS: atom_id res chain seq x y z
N PRO A 1 -7.56 4.49 -0.08
CA PRO A 1 -7.79 3.59 -1.23
C PRO A 1 -9.24 3.60 -1.69
N ILE A 2 -9.48 3.38 -2.98
CA ILE A 2 -10.81 3.52 -3.59
C ILE A 2 -11.89 2.62 -2.96
N PRO A 3 -11.64 1.37 -2.56
CA PRO A 3 -12.65 0.57 -1.88
C PRO A 3 -13.19 1.24 -0.60
N GLN A 4 -12.31 1.85 0.20
CA GLN A 4 -12.72 2.60 1.39
C GLN A 4 -13.44 3.91 1.03
N THR A 5 -13.04 4.56 -0.06
CA THR A 5 -13.76 5.75 -0.58
C THR A 5 -15.18 5.39 -1.00
N ILE A 6 -15.38 4.24 -1.64
CA ILE A 6 -16.72 3.73 -2.02
C ILE A 6 -17.56 3.51 -0.76
N GLU A 7 -17.02 2.85 0.26
CA GLU A 7 -17.72 2.62 1.53
C GLU A 7 -18.15 3.93 2.20
N ILE A 8 -17.26 4.94 2.24
CA ILE A 8 -17.59 6.27 2.76
C ILE A 8 -18.74 6.91 1.97
N LEU A 9 -18.69 6.82 0.63
CA LEU A 9 -19.73 7.40 -0.22
C LEU A 9 -21.06 6.65 -0.08
N GLU A 10 -21.05 5.33 0.01
CA GLU A 10 -22.26 4.51 0.21
C GLU A 10 -22.93 4.78 1.58
N ASN A 11 -22.13 4.96 2.63
CA ASN A 11 -22.61 5.31 3.97
C ASN A 11 -23.02 6.79 4.11
N SER A 12 -22.66 7.62 3.15
CA SER A 12 -23.08 9.03 3.12
C SER A 12 -24.47 9.15 2.49
N LYS A 13 -25.17 10.25 2.81
CA LYS A 13 -26.44 10.61 2.13
C LYS A 13 -26.23 11.24 0.75
N ILE A 14 -25.00 11.20 0.22
CA ILE A 14 -24.62 11.83 -1.03
C ILE A 14 -25.06 10.94 -2.20
N LYS A 15 -25.87 11.50 -3.09
CA LYS A 15 -26.27 10.80 -4.32
C LYS A 15 -25.13 10.86 -5.33
N VAL A 16 -24.45 9.75 -5.50
CA VAL A 16 -23.42 9.58 -6.52
C VAL A 16 -24.02 8.94 -7.77
N LYS A 17 -23.68 9.46 -8.96
CA LYS A 17 -24.13 8.85 -10.22
C LYS A 17 -23.60 7.42 -10.32
N GLU A 18 -24.45 6.49 -10.69
CA GLU A 18 -24.11 5.06 -10.84
C GLU A 18 -22.90 4.86 -11.79
N SER A 19 -22.82 5.63 -12.87
CA SER A 19 -21.69 5.59 -13.79
C SER A 19 -20.35 5.94 -13.13
N SER A 20 -20.34 6.82 -12.13
CA SER A 20 -19.13 7.16 -11.36
C SER A 20 -18.77 6.04 -10.39
N PHE A 21 -19.74 5.45 -9.70
CA PHE A 21 -19.52 4.27 -8.86
C PHE A 21 -18.95 3.09 -9.66
N ASN A 22 -19.52 2.81 -10.82
CA ASN A 22 -19.07 1.71 -11.66
C ASN A 22 -17.62 1.91 -12.17
N LYS A 23 -17.17 3.14 -12.32
CA LYS A 23 -15.77 3.43 -12.62
C LYS A 23 -14.85 3.18 -11.42
N LEU A 24 -15.25 3.61 -10.22
CA LEU A 24 -14.49 3.40 -9.00
C LEU A 24 -14.38 1.91 -8.65
N LYS A 25 -15.47 1.16 -8.77
CA LYS A 25 -15.53 -0.30 -8.49
C LYS A 25 -14.59 -1.14 -9.38
N LYS A 26 -14.11 -0.60 -10.50
CA LYS A 26 -13.14 -1.27 -11.38
C LYS A 26 -11.70 -1.12 -10.91
N ILE A 27 -11.44 -0.30 -9.90
CA ILE A 27 -10.10 -0.07 -9.37
C ILE A 27 -9.80 -1.15 -8.32
N GLU A 28 -8.93 -2.07 -8.69
CA GLU A 28 -8.46 -3.16 -7.83
C GLU A 28 -7.14 -2.79 -7.16
N TYR A 29 -6.89 -3.40 -6.01
CA TYR A 29 -5.66 -3.23 -5.24
C TYR A 29 -5.01 -4.57 -4.93
N ASN A 30 -3.69 -4.59 -4.94
CA ASN A 30 -2.91 -5.67 -4.39
C ASN A 30 -2.79 -5.49 -2.87
N PRO A 31 -2.98 -6.55 -2.08
CA PRO A 31 -2.67 -6.51 -0.66
C PRO A 31 -1.16 -6.60 -0.42
N CYS A 32 -0.73 -6.21 0.78
CA CYS A 32 0.63 -6.41 1.26
C CYS A 32 0.61 -6.76 2.74
N ILE A 33 1.19 -7.90 3.09
CA ILE A 33 1.51 -8.25 4.47
C ILE A 33 2.89 -7.65 4.77
N VAL A 34 2.97 -6.90 5.86
CA VAL A 34 4.22 -6.28 6.33
C VAL A 34 4.59 -6.89 7.67
N ILE A 35 5.85 -7.28 7.83
CA ILE A 35 6.36 -7.93 9.04
C ILE A 35 7.45 -7.05 9.62
N LEU A 36 7.36 -6.77 10.91
CA LEU A 36 8.42 -6.10 11.67
C LEU A 36 9.29 -7.15 12.36
N ILE A 37 10.59 -7.05 12.17
CA ILE A 37 11.58 -8.01 12.65
C ILE A 37 12.65 -7.30 13.47
N GLU A 38 13.00 -7.91 14.60
CA GLU A 38 14.23 -7.66 15.33
C GLU A 38 15.17 -8.85 15.08
N GLY A 39 16.38 -8.60 14.60
CA GLY A 39 17.33 -9.66 14.32
C GLY A 39 18.57 -9.18 13.58
N LYS A 40 19.54 -10.07 13.41
CA LYS A 40 20.74 -9.82 12.62
C LYS A 40 20.61 -10.46 11.26
N THR A 41 21.01 -9.76 10.23
CA THR A 41 21.10 -10.34 8.89
C THR A 41 22.31 -11.26 8.79
N ARG A 42 22.20 -12.30 7.95
CA ARG A 42 23.35 -13.11 7.55
C ARG A 42 24.31 -12.24 6.72
N ALA A 43 25.60 -12.55 6.76
CA ALA A 43 26.56 -11.89 5.90
C ALA A 43 26.09 -11.99 4.44
N ASP A 44 26.25 -10.90 3.70
CA ASP A 44 25.93 -10.78 2.27
C ASP A 44 24.45 -11.06 1.89
N SER A 45 23.54 -11.15 2.88
CA SER A 45 22.12 -11.39 2.61
C SER A 45 21.35 -10.15 2.17
N LEU A 46 21.84 -8.95 2.51
CA LEU A 46 21.29 -7.66 2.11
C LEU A 46 22.41 -6.76 1.59
N GLU A 47 22.06 -5.93 0.60
CA GLU A 47 22.94 -4.88 0.09
C GLU A 47 23.25 -3.84 1.18
N GLU A 48 24.32 -3.04 0.97
CA GLU A 48 24.73 -2.01 1.94
C GLU A 48 23.71 -0.89 2.10
N ASP A 49 22.80 -0.72 1.15
CA ASP A 49 21.75 0.27 1.18
C ASP A 49 20.71 0.03 2.29
N PHE A 50 19.89 1.04 2.55
CA PHE A 50 18.83 0.99 3.56
C PHE A 50 17.68 0.04 3.21
N GLY A 51 17.59 -0.47 1.98
CA GLY A 51 16.52 -1.37 1.55
C GLY A 51 16.83 -2.08 0.25
N GLN A 52 16.30 -3.28 0.11
CA GLN A 52 16.50 -4.15 -1.04
C GLN A 52 15.18 -4.67 -1.58
N ASN A 53 15.05 -4.66 -2.91
CA ASN A 53 13.95 -5.28 -3.64
C ASN A 53 14.30 -6.70 -4.05
N PHE A 54 13.31 -7.59 -4.01
CA PHE A 54 13.40 -8.96 -4.50
C PHE A 54 12.43 -9.13 -5.68
N SER A 55 12.92 -9.66 -6.77
CA SER A 55 12.14 -9.86 -8.01
C SER A 55 11.29 -11.13 -7.99
N SER A 56 11.52 -12.03 -7.04
CA SER A 56 10.82 -13.31 -6.94
C SER A 56 10.73 -13.79 -5.49
N GLY A 57 9.83 -14.74 -5.23
CA GLY A 57 9.64 -15.32 -3.89
C GLY A 57 8.52 -14.64 -3.09
N ASN A 58 8.45 -14.97 -1.82
CA ASN A 58 7.40 -14.50 -0.91
C ASN A 58 7.68 -13.12 -0.32
N ILE A 59 8.92 -12.66 -0.38
CA ILE A 59 9.34 -11.33 0.08
C ILE A 59 9.61 -10.46 -1.15
N SER A 60 9.02 -9.26 -1.17
CA SER A 60 9.22 -8.28 -2.24
C SER A 60 10.22 -7.19 -1.87
N TRP A 61 10.31 -6.84 -0.59
CA TRP A 61 11.19 -5.77 -0.15
C TRP A 61 11.53 -5.89 1.33
N ILE A 62 12.76 -5.48 1.67
CA ILE A 62 13.23 -5.37 3.06
C ILE A 62 13.89 -4.02 3.24
N ALA A 63 13.62 -3.38 4.39
CA ALA A 63 14.31 -2.17 4.80
C ALA A 63 14.91 -2.30 6.19
N ASP A 64 16.13 -1.80 6.33
CA ASP A 64 16.77 -1.52 7.61
C ASP A 64 16.25 -0.18 8.15
N ASN A 65 15.49 -0.25 9.23
CA ASN A 65 14.85 0.93 9.82
C ASN A 65 15.86 1.88 10.50
N ASN A 66 17.02 1.39 10.92
CA ASN A 66 18.09 2.23 11.44
C ASN A 66 18.78 3.01 10.30
N LYS A 67 19.17 2.33 9.23
CA LYS A 67 19.73 2.99 8.04
C LYS A 67 18.76 4.01 7.44
N LYS A 68 17.45 3.77 7.49
CA LYS A 68 16.40 4.73 7.12
C LYS A 68 16.20 5.86 8.13
N ARG A 69 16.89 5.86 9.26
CA ARG A 69 16.73 6.83 10.35
C ARG A 69 15.33 6.87 10.95
N ILE A 70 14.60 5.76 10.89
CA ILE A 70 13.26 5.60 11.51
C ILE A 70 13.42 5.05 12.94
N SER A 71 14.45 4.24 13.18
CA SER A 71 14.77 3.68 14.49
C SER A 71 16.18 4.09 14.93
N GLU A 72 16.34 4.49 16.19
CA GLU A 72 17.66 4.71 16.80
C GLU A 72 18.36 3.37 17.13
N ARG A 73 17.57 2.29 17.26
CA ARG A 73 18.09 0.95 17.54
C ARG A 73 18.47 0.24 16.25
N ASN A 74 19.61 -0.43 16.27
CA ASN A 74 20.05 -1.32 15.20
C ASN A 74 19.21 -2.60 15.18
N ASN A 75 19.31 -3.36 14.09
CA ASN A 75 18.69 -4.68 13.92
C ASN A 75 17.15 -4.68 13.88
N PHE A 76 16.52 -3.58 13.47
CA PHE A 76 15.08 -3.50 13.24
C PHE A 76 14.79 -3.37 11.75
N PHE A 77 13.97 -4.28 11.25
CA PHE A 77 13.69 -4.38 9.81
C PHE A 77 12.19 -4.36 9.55
N THR A 78 11.83 -3.77 8.41
CA THR A 78 10.50 -3.88 7.81
C THR A 78 10.60 -4.80 6.60
N VAL A 79 9.86 -5.90 6.61
CA VAL A 79 9.77 -6.86 5.52
C VAL A 79 8.40 -6.73 4.87
N GLN A 80 8.34 -6.49 3.57
CA GLN A 80 7.11 -6.52 2.78
C GLN A 80 7.03 -7.83 2.00
N CYS A 81 5.94 -8.55 2.22
CA CYS A 81 5.66 -9.74 1.44
C CYS A 81 5.23 -9.38 0.01
N SER A 82 5.45 -10.30 -0.93
CA SER A 82 4.98 -10.16 -2.30
C SER A 82 3.45 -10.10 -2.36
N SER A 83 2.92 -9.51 -3.43
CA SER A 83 1.48 -9.42 -3.64
C SER A 83 0.83 -10.80 -3.71
N ASP A 84 1.48 -11.77 -4.35
CA ASP A 84 0.96 -13.14 -4.49
C ASP A 84 0.89 -13.85 -3.13
N PHE A 85 1.97 -13.79 -2.34
CA PHE A 85 1.97 -14.33 -0.97
C PHE A 85 0.89 -13.64 -0.12
N SER A 86 0.79 -12.32 -0.21
CA SER A 86 -0.17 -11.54 0.56
C SER A 86 -1.61 -11.87 0.15
N GLN A 87 -1.90 -12.02 -1.13
CA GLN A 87 -3.23 -12.37 -1.63
C GLN A 87 -3.70 -13.74 -1.11
N LEU A 88 -2.80 -14.72 -1.05
CA LEU A 88 -3.11 -16.06 -0.59
C LEU A 88 -3.28 -16.15 0.94
N ASN A 89 -2.69 -15.21 1.69
CA ASN A 89 -2.55 -15.34 3.13
C ASN A 89 -3.15 -14.18 3.95
N ILE A 90 -3.79 -13.20 3.30
CA ILE A 90 -4.28 -11.97 3.96
C ILE A 90 -5.29 -12.24 5.09
N ASP A 91 -6.03 -13.33 5.01
CA ASP A 91 -7.06 -13.69 5.99
C ASP A 91 -6.57 -14.65 7.10
N LYS A 92 -5.33 -15.18 6.98
CA LYS A 92 -4.72 -16.04 8.00
C LYS A 92 -4.35 -15.25 9.25
N ASN A 93 -4.30 -15.92 10.39
CA ASN A 93 -3.87 -15.29 11.64
C ASN A 93 -2.34 -15.00 11.66
N TYR A 94 -1.88 -14.36 12.74
CA TYR A 94 -0.49 -13.97 12.92
C TYR A 94 0.48 -15.16 12.86
N ASP A 95 0.18 -16.24 13.62
CA ASP A 95 1.08 -17.38 13.77
C ASP A 95 1.18 -18.20 12.48
N GLU A 96 0.08 -18.32 11.77
CA GLU A 96 0.05 -18.96 10.44
C GLU A 96 0.94 -18.21 9.44
N ILE A 97 0.84 -16.87 9.40
CA ILE A 97 1.69 -16.05 8.52
C ILE A 97 3.16 -16.19 8.92
N ALA A 98 3.46 -16.12 10.22
CA ALA A 98 4.82 -16.26 10.72
C ALA A 98 5.42 -17.62 10.32
N SER A 99 4.67 -18.70 10.47
CA SER A 99 5.10 -20.05 10.09
C SER A 99 5.34 -20.19 8.58
N LEU A 100 4.49 -19.59 7.76
CA LEU A 100 4.59 -19.68 6.29
C LEU A 100 5.79 -18.93 5.74
N ILE A 101 6.18 -17.81 6.34
CA ILE A 101 7.29 -16.97 5.86
C ILE A 101 8.64 -17.33 6.52
N ASP A 102 8.65 -18.15 7.57
CA ASP A 102 9.82 -18.47 8.38
C ASP A 102 11.01 -18.95 7.54
N LYS A 103 10.76 -19.84 6.57
CA LYS A 103 11.81 -20.35 5.68
C LYS A 103 12.49 -19.22 4.88
N ASP A 104 11.72 -18.27 4.36
CA ASP A 104 12.25 -17.15 3.59
C ASP A 104 13.05 -16.21 4.49
N LEU A 105 12.56 -15.97 5.71
CA LEU A 105 13.23 -15.15 6.70
C LEU A 105 14.56 -15.76 7.16
N ARG A 106 14.66 -17.08 7.34
CA ARG A 106 15.90 -17.78 7.70
C ARG A 106 16.98 -17.71 6.62
N ASN A 107 16.62 -17.45 5.39
CA ASN A 107 17.60 -17.21 4.33
C ASN A 107 18.28 -15.84 4.47
N ILE A 108 17.64 -14.90 5.17
CA ILE A 108 18.08 -13.50 5.28
C ILE A 108 18.61 -13.19 6.68
N PHE A 109 17.92 -13.67 7.71
CA PHE A 109 18.28 -13.43 9.10
C PHE A 109 18.99 -14.63 9.72
N THR A 110 19.78 -14.39 10.77
CA THR A 110 20.33 -15.45 11.62
C THR A 110 19.19 -16.12 12.42
N ASP A 111 19.48 -17.26 13.03
CA ASP A 111 18.45 -18.04 13.75
C ASP A 111 17.88 -17.34 15.00
N GLU A 112 18.47 -16.23 15.42
CA GLU A 112 18.05 -15.43 16.60
C GLU A 112 17.07 -14.30 16.27
N TYR A 113 16.48 -14.23 15.05
CA TYR A 113 15.51 -13.20 14.74
C TYR A 113 14.17 -13.43 15.45
N LYS A 114 13.48 -12.33 15.69
CA LYS A 114 12.14 -12.31 16.31
C LYS A 114 11.18 -11.51 15.47
N ILE A 115 10.03 -12.10 15.15
CA ILE A 115 8.91 -11.37 14.56
C ILE A 115 8.22 -10.59 15.67
N LEU A 116 8.19 -9.28 15.57
CA LEU A 116 7.58 -8.38 16.56
C LEU A 116 6.08 -8.19 16.30
N SER A 117 5.72 -8.03 15.04
CA SER A 117 4.33 -7.87 14.60
C SER A 117 4.20 -8.12 13.11
N ASN A 118 2.97 -8.34 12.66
CA ASN A 118 2.63 -8.18 11.27
C ASN A 118 1.44 -7.23 11.08
N HIS A 119 1.39 -6.57 9.94
CA HIS A 119 0.30 -5.69 9.53
C HIS A 119 -0.19 -6.06 8.14
N LYS A 120 -1.50 -6.01 7.95
CA LYS A 120 -2.16 -6.43 6.72
C LYS A 120 -2.76 -5.23 5.99
N TRP A 121 -2.11 -4.79 4.95
CA TRP A 121 -2.61 -3.76 4.05
C TRP A 121 -3.47 -4.42 2.97
N ARG A 122 -4.80 -4.45 3.15
CA ARG A 122 -5.70 -5.05 2.14
C ARG A 122 -5.70 -4.29 0.82
N TYR A 123 -5.45 -2.99 0.86
CA TYR A 123 -5.43 -2.09 -0.30
C TYR A 123 -4.09 -1.35 -0.34
N SER A 124 -2.99 -2.08 -0.59
CA SER A 124 -1.64 -1.53 -0.51
C SER A 124 -1.27 -0.75 -1.76
N THR A 125 -1.33 -1.39 -2.92
CA THR A 125 -0.96 -0.76 -4.19
C THR A 125 -2.04 -0.98 -5.24
N PRO A 126 -2.40 0.04 -6.05
CA PRO A 126 -3.34 -0.15 -7.14
C PRO A 126 -2.84 -1.19 -8.14
N LYS A 127 -3.69 -2.15 -8.47
CA LYS A 127 -3.48 -3.13 -9.53
C LYS A 127 -4.02 -2.63 -10.87
N THR A 128 -5.13 -1.89 -10.80
CA THR A 128 -5.73 -1.23 -11.96
C THR A 128 -5.75 0.27 -11.74
N PHE A 129 -5.64 1.02 -12.83
CA PHE A 129 -5.54 2.48 -12.82
C PHE A 129 -6.69 3.11 -13.58
N TYR A 130 -7.14 4.26 -13.10
CA TYR A 130 -8.09 5.10 -13.80
C TYR A 130 -7.44 6.46 -14.08
N LYS A 131 -7.12 6.74 -15.34
CA LYS A 131 -6.27 7.87 -15.75
C LYS A 131 -6.88 9.27 -15.61
N ASN A 132 -8.10 9.39 -15.11
CA ASN A 132 -8.77 10.68 -14.96
C ASN A 132 -9.34 10.80 -13.54
N GLU A 133 -8.98 11.85 -12.84
CA GLU A 133 -9.56 12.16 -11.53
C GLU A 133 -11.08 12.26 -11.65
N LEU A 134 -11.78 11.73 -10.66
CA LEU A 134 -13.24 11.73 -10.60
C LEU A 134 -13.71 12.93 -9.79
N SER A 135 -14.54 13.74 -10.41
CA SER A 135 -15.32 14.77 -9.71
C SER A 135 -16.77 14.35 -9.63
N ILE A 136 -17.34 14.47 -8.45
CA ILE A 136 -18.75 14.22 -8.18
C ILE A 136 -19.40 15.56 -7.87
N ASP A 137 -20.36 15.97 -8.70
CA ASP A 137 -21.21 17.11 -8.46
C ASP A 137 -22.39 16.64 -7.61
N VAL A 138 -22.51 17.16 -6.42
CA VAL A 138 -23.57 16.82 -5.47
C VAL A 138 -24.64 17.90 -5.37
N GLY A 139 -24.66 18.88 -6.28
CA GLY A 139 -25.62 19.94 -6.38
C GLY A 139 -25.22 21.22 -5.62
N LYS A 140 -25.87 22.37 -5.98
CA LYS A 140 -25.70 23.70 -5.37
C LYS A 140 -24.24 24.01 -4.93
N ASN A 141 -23.28 23.99 -5.87
CA ASN A 141 -21.89 24.38 -5.63
C ASN A 141 -21.11 23.48 -4.65
N ILE A 142 -21.56 22.27 -4.42
CA ILE A 142 -20.79 21.28 -3.66
C ILE A 142 -20.04 20.36 -4.65
N PHE A 143 -18.72 20.33 -4.50
CA PHE A 143 -17.82 19.52 -5.31
C PHE A 143 -17.10 18.51 -4.42
N ILE A 144 -17.13 17.25 -4.83
CA ILE A 144 -16.31 16.20 -4.23
C ILE A 144 -15.31 15.74 -5.28
N GLY A 145 -14.03 15.98 -5.01
CA GLY A 145 -12.93 15.49 -5.81
C GLY A 145 -12.39 14.18 -5.25
N ILE A 146 -12.22 13.16 -6.10
CA ILE A 146 -11.58 11.90 -5.75
C ILE A 146 -10.27 11.80 -6.51
N CYS A 147 -9.18 11.73 -5.78
CA CYS A 147 -7.82 11.66 -6.30
C CYS A 147 -6.98 10.64 -5.50
N GLY A 148 -5.80 10.35 -5.97
CA GLY A 148 -4.87 9.43 -5.32
C GLY A 148 -3.97 8.72 -6.33
N ASP A 149 -3.16 7.78 -5.84
CA ASP A 149 -2.21 7.02 -6.63
C ASP A 149 -2.86 6.15 -7.73
N ALA A 150 -4.06 5.65 -7.48
CA ALA A 150 -4.83 4.86 -8.44
C ALA A 150 -5.28 5.62 -9.69
N PHE A 151 -5.23 6.95 -9.67
CA PHE A 151 -5.56 7.80 -10.82
C PHE A 151 -4.36 8.12 -11.70
N THR A 152 -3.18 7.62 -11.38
CA THR A 152 -1.94 7.88 -12.09
C THR A 152 -1.11 6.61 -12.30
N ASN A 153 -0.07 6.38 -11.49
CA ASN A 153 0.94 5.34 -11.67
C ASN A 153 1.16 4.45 -10.43
N GLY A 154 0.34 4.58 -9.40
CA GLY A 154 0.48 3.82 -8.15
C GLY A 154 1.64 4.26 -7.26
N LYS A 155 2.23 5.43 -7.52
CA LYS A 155 3.38 5.95 -6.78
C LYS A 155 3.03 7.26 -6.07
N PHE A 156 3.89 7.65 -5.12
CA PHE A 156 3.73 8.87 -4.34
C PHE A 156 3.64 10.14 -5.21
N ASP A 157 4.52 10.29 -6.18
CA ASP A 157 4.50 11.42 -7.12
C ASP A 157 3.20 11.47 -7.92
N GLY A 158 2.66 10.31 -8.29
CA GLY A 158 1.38 10.18 -8.95
C GLY A 158 0.21 10.63 -8.07
N ALA A 159 0.21 10.26 -6.80
CA ALA A 159 -0.80 10.71 -5.84
C ALA A 159 -0.80 12.25 -5.70
N VAL A 160 0.39 12.86 -5.61
CA VAL A 160 0.56 14.33 -5.55
C VAL A 160 0.01 14.98 -6.82
N LYS A 161 0.39 14.49 -8.02
CA LYS A 161 -0.10 15.00 -9.29
C LYS A 161 -1.63 14.92 -9.39
N SER A 162 -2.20 13.79 -8.99
CA SER A 162 -3.65 13.60 -8.99
C SER A 162 -4.35 14.63 -8.08
N GLY A 163 -3.80 14.89 -6.89
CA GLY A 163 -4.30 15.93 -5.99
C GLY A 163 -4.25 17.34 -6.60
N ILE A 164 -3.14 17.71 -7.22
CA ILE A 164 -2.99 18.99 -7.91
C ILE A 164 -4.02 19.13 -9.06
N ASN A 165 -4.13 18.09 -9.89
CA ASN A 165 -5.05 18.10 -11.03
C ASN A 165 -6.51 18.30 -10.59
N ILE A 166 -6.97 17.64 -9.52
CA ILE A 166 -8.35 17.79 -9.08
C ILE A 166 -8.64 19.19 -8.53
N VAL A 167 -7.67 19.80 -7.84
CA VAL A 167 -7.78 21.18 -7.32
C VAL A 167 -7.79 22.19 -8.48
N THR A 168 -6.94 22.01 -9.48
CA THR A 168 -6.90 22.87 -10.67
C THR A 168 -8.24 22.83 -11.40
N LYS A 169 -8.79 21.64 -11.65
CA LYS A 169 -10.11 21.47 -12.26
C LYS A 169 -11.24 22.13 -11.45
N TYR A 170 -11.12 22.12 -10.12
CA TYR A 170 -12.07 22.83 -9.26
C TYR A 170 -11.97 24.32 -9.42
N LEU A 171 -10.77 24.89 -9.37
CA LEU A 171 -10.55 26.33 -9.48
C LEU A 171 -10.96 26.86 -10.86
N ASP A 172 -10.69 26.14 -11.93
CA ASP A 172 -11.09 26.52 -13.30
C ASP A 172 -12.60 26.52 -13.52
N ARG A 173 -13.35 25.77 -12.70
CA ARG A 173 -14.80 25.73 -12.77
C ARG A 173 -15.47 26.99 -12.18
N TYR A 174 -14.77 27.70 -11.31
CA TYR A 174 -15.28 28.88 -10.61
C TYR A 174 -14.62 30.19 -11.08
N ARG A 175 -13.80 30.14 -12.09
CA ARG A 175 -13.29 31.30 -12.85
C ARG A 175 -14.22 31.58 -14.03
#